data_f4dd804b7630248d7ecb028783a7ce66
#
_entry.id   f4dd804b7630248d7ecb028783a7ce66
#
_cell.length_a   1.000
_cell.length_b   1.000
_cell.length_c   1.000
_cell.angle_alpha   90.00
_cell.angle_beta   90.00
_cell.angle_gamma   90.00
#
_symmetry.space_group_name_H-M   'P 1'
#
loop_
_entity.id
_entity.type
_entity.pdbx_description
1 polymer ?
#
loop_
_entity_poly.entity_id
_entity_poly.type
_entity_poly.pdbx_seq_one_letter_code
_entity_poly.pdbx_strand_id
1 'polypeptide(L)'
;PFVGKRIGQYIKAATLIQVTNFLSATSHRYALELVVDGEVRAESELFKSLAYEVVFLSPQLKQLEHKGSYMLRRLWEVLEKRYVFGKSIDGQDFALLPEADAGEILKLETEEKRARLVCDFLAGMTDGYAARTFRRLFEPGFGSIGDLVG
;
A
#
# COMPACT_ATOMS: atom_id res chain seq x y z
N PRO A 1 -12.31 8.06 -27.46
CA PRO A 1 -11.32 8.30 -28.51
C PRO A 1 -10.22 9.28 -28.11
N PHE A 2 -10.52 10.37 -27.35
CA PHE A 2 -9.53 11.38 -27.00
C PHE A 2 -8.39 10.83 -26.10
N VAL A 3 -8.71 10.15 -25.01
CA VAL A 3 -7.75 9.58 -24.07
C VAL A 3 -6.83 8.56 -24.74
N GLY A 4 -7.38 7.65 -25.55
CA GLY A 4 -6.59 6.64 -26.26
C GLY A 4 -5.60 7.25 -27.25
N LYS A 5 -5.99 8.32 -27.95
CA LYS A 5 -5.08 9.06 -28.85
C LYS A 5 -3.92 9.69 -28.08
N ARG A 6 -4.19 10.29 -26.89
CA ARG A 6 -3.17 10.90 -26.04
C ARG A 6 -2.20 9.86 -25.48
N ILE A 7 -2.69 8.73 -24.98
CA ILE A 7 -1.84 7.62 -24.52
C ILE A 7 -0.91 7.18 -25.65
N GLY A 8 -1.42 7.00 -26.87
CA GLY A 8 -0.60 6.65 -28.03
C GLY A 8 0.47 7.68 -28.38
N GLN A 9 0.19 8.98 -28.20
CA GLN A 9 1.17 10.05 -28.38
C GLN A 9 2.28 9.99 -27.32
N TYR A 10 1.93 9.79 -26.06
CA TYR A 10 2.91 9.68 -24.95
C TYR A 10 3.83 8.48 -25.14
N ILE A 11 3.29 7.32 -25.55
CA ILE A 11 4.10 6.12 -25.82
C ILE A 11 5.09 6.38 -26.97
N LYS A 12 4.64 7.04 -28.05
CA LYS A 12 5.50 7.33 -29.20
C LYS A 12 6.56 8.40 -28.92
N ALA A 13 6.31 9.31 -27.99
CA ALA A 13 7.23 10.36 -27.59
C ALA A 13 8.33 9.89 -26.64
N ALA A 14 8.22 8.67 -26.13
CA ALA A 14 9.19 8.08 -25.22
C ALA A 14 10.22 7.24 -26.01
N THR A 15 11.50 7.54 -25.84
CA THR A 15 12.62 6.83 -26.46
C THR A 15 13.63 6.40 -25.39
N LEU A 16 14.31 5.28 -25.65
CA LEU A 16 15.41 4.83 -24.81
C LEU A 16 16.72 5.18 -25.47
N ILE A 17 17.61 5.85 -24.75
CA ILE A 17 18.96 6.14 -25.19
C ILE A 17 19.99 5.42 -24.31
N GLN A 18 21.10 5.03 -24.89
CA GLN A 18 22.22 4.49 -24.14
C GLN A 18 22.98 5.63 -23.45
N VAL A 19 23.25 5.45 -22.17
CA VAL A 19 24.04 6.40 -21.37
C VAL A 19 25.15 5.65 -20.64
N THR A 20 26.30 6.32 -20.49
CA THR A 20 27.42 5.82 -19.71
C THR A 20 27.49 6.60 -18.40
N ASN A 21 27.23 5.91 -17.29
CA ASN A 21 27.36 6.47 -15.95
C ASN A 21 28.03 5.44 -15.04
N PHE A 22 28.39 5.82 -13.81
CA PHE A 22 29.09 4.94 -12.86
C PHE A 22 28.29 3.69 -12.47
N LEU A 23 26.96 3.70 -12.62
CA LEU A 23 26.10 2.57 -12.32
C LEU A 23 25.86 1.64 -13.52
N SER A 24 26.20 2.07 -14.75
CA SER A 24 25.96 1.29 -15.98
C SER A 24 26.73 -0.03 -16.01
N ALA A 25 27.87 -0.11 -15.33
CA ALA A 25 28.65 -1.32 -15.17
C ALA A 25 28.03 -2.31 -14.16
N THR A 26 27.15 -1.83 -13.27
CA THR A 26 26.56 -2.64 -12.21
C THR A 26 25.29 -3.34 -12.67
N SER A 27 24.51 -2.71 -13.55
CA SER A 27 23.25 -3.25 -14.06
C SER A 27 22.88 -2.65 -15.41
N HIS A 28 22.40 -3.49 -16.34
CA HIS A 28 21.86 -3.01 -17.64
C HIS A 28 20.76 -1.96 -17.51
N ARG A 29 20.05 -1.94 -16.39
CA ARG A 29 19.02 -0.92 -16.10
C ARG A 29 19.59 0.51 -16.14
N TYR A 30 20.81 0.70 -15.66
CA TYR A 30 21.45 2.02 -15.61
C TYR A 30 22.20 2.41 -16.89
N ALA A 31 22.28 1.48 -17.85
CA ALA A 31 22.83 1.75 -19.17
C ALA A 31 21.85 2.43 -20.13
N LEU A 32 20.58 2.53 -19.73
CA LEU A 32 19.52 3.11 -20.53
C LEU A 32 18.83 4.25 -19.77
N GLU A 33 18.55 5.33 -20.48
CA GLU A 33 17.78 6.47 -20.00
C GLU A 33 16.53 6.65 -20.86
N LEU A 34 15.39 6.91 -20.21
CA LEU A 34 14.13 7.23 -20.88
C LEU A 34 14.07 8.73 -21.16
N VAL A 35 14.09 9.08 -22.42
CA VAL A 35 13.91 10.46 -22.88
C VAL A 35 12.52 10.63 -23.46
N VAL A 36 11.83 11.66 -23.03
CA VAL A 36 10.48 12.00 -23.53
C VAL A 36 10.59 13.36 -24.24
N ASP A 37 9.91 13.48 -25.37
CA ASP A 37 9.81 14.74 -26.11
C ASP A 37 9.38 15.90 -25.19
N GLY A 38 10.01 17.07 -25.38
CA GLY A 38 9.87 18.21 -24.47
C GLY A 38 8.45 18.77 -24.40
N GLU A 39 7.73 18.83 -25.52
CA GLU A 39 6.35 19.32 -25.54
C GLU A 39 5.41 18.35 -24.85
N VAL A 40 5.56 17.06 -25.12
CA VAL A 40 4.78 15.99 -24.50
C VAL A 40 5.06 15.90 -23.01
N ARG A 41 6.31 16.11 -22.60
CA ARG A 41 6.70 16.18 -21.18
C ARG A 41 6.03 17.35 -20.48
N ALA A 42 6.09 18.55 -21.08
CA ALA A 42 5.45 19.75 -20.52
C ALA A 42 3.93 19.57 -20.38
N GLU A 43 3.28 19.00 -21.39
CA GLU A 43 1.85 18.66 -21.32
C GLU A 43 1.55 17.67 -20.20
N SER A 44 2.37 16.62 -20.04
CA SER A 44 2.22 15.63 -18.97
C SER A 44 2.35 16.27 -17.60
N GLU A 45 3.31 17.17 -17.40
CA GLU A 45 3.47 17.89 -16.13
C GLU A 45 2.29 18.82 -15.84
N LEU A 46 1.73 19.47 -16.87
CA LEU A 46 0.51 20.28 -16.71
C LEU A 46 -0.66 19.41 -16.23
N PHE A 47 -0.89 18.25 -16.85
CA PHE A 47 -1.98 17.35 -16.41
C PHE A 47 -1.74 16.79 -15.02
N LYS A 48 -0.50 16.47 -14.64
CA LYS A 48 -0.18 16.06 -13.27
C LYS A 48 -0.48 17.17 -12.27
N SER A 49 -0.10 18.41 -12.57
CA SER A 49 -0.40 19.56 -11.70
C SER A 49 -1.89 19.79 -11.54
N LEU A 50 -2.66 19.73 -12.64
CA LEU A 50 -4.12 19.82 -12.58
C LEU A 50 -4.75 18.70 -11.77
N ALA A 51 -4.30 17.45 -11.98
CA ALA A 51 -4.78 16.31 -11.22
C ALA A 51 -4.45 16.46 -9.72
N TYR A 52 -3.26 16.95 -9.41
CA TYR A 52 -2.86 17.22 -8.03
C TYR A 52 -3.80 18.24 -7.35
N GLU A 53 -3.99 19.41 -7.99
CA GLU A 53 -4.82 20.48 -7.42
C GLU A 53 -6.31 20.08 -7.33
N VAL A 54 -6.87 19.49 -8.38
CA VAL A 54 -8.31 19.23 -8.47
C VAL A 54 -8.72 17.93 -7.77
N VAL A 55 -7.88 16.91 -7.82
CA VAL A 55 -8.21 15.57 -7.30
C VAL A 55 -7.52 15.30 -5.98
N PHE A 56 -6.17 15.35 -5.96
CA PHE A 56 -5.41 14.91 -4.77
C PHE A 56 -5.55 15.84 -3.57
N LEU A 57 -5.80 17.13 -3.80
CA LEU A 57 -6.09 18.08 -2.73
C LEU A 57 -7.58 18.18 -2.37
N SER A 58 -8.44 17.41 -3.04
CA SER A 58 -9.87 17.44 -2.75
C SER A 58 -10.18 16.97 -1.33
N PRO A 59 -11.13 17.59 -0.63
CA PRO A 59 -11.52 17.20 0.73
C PRO A 59 -11.95 15.73 0.83
N GLN A 60 -12.60 15.20 -0.21
CA GLN A 60 -13.05 13.81 -0.26
C GLN A 60 -11.86 12.85 -0.24
N LEU A 61 -10.82 13.12 -1.04
CA LEU A 61 -9.62 12.27 -1.04
C LEU A 61 -8.85 12.38 0.27
N LYS A 62 -8.75 13.60 0.83
CA LYS A 62 -8.12 13.80 2.15
C LYS A 62 -8.85 13.07 3.28
N GLN A 63 -10.17 12.99 3.23
CA GLN A 63 -10.96 12.19 4.17
C GLN A 63 -10.66 10.69 4.01
N LEU A 64 -10.52 10.18 2.78
CA LEU A 64 -10.16 8.79 2.54
C LEU A 64 -8.74 8.46 3.01
N GLU A 65 -7.76 9.33 2.76
CA GLU A 65 -6.39 9.21 3.27
C GLU A 65 -6.37 9.15 4.81
N HIS A 66 -7.09 10.08 5.46
CA HIS A 66 -7.21 10.12 6.92
C HIS A 66 -7.83 8.82 7.46
N LYS A 67 -8.95 8.39 6.86
CA LYS A 67 -9.62 7.13 7.22
C LYS A 67 -8.69 5.94 7.08
N GLY A 68 -7.99 5.81 5.94
CA GLY A 68 -7.06 4.71 5.69
C GLY A 68 -5.91 4.67 6.71
N SER A 69 -5.30 5.82 6.97
CA SER A 69 -4.22 5.95 7.96
C SER A 69 -4.70 5.60 9.38
N TYR A 70 -5.89 6.05 9.76
CA TYR A 70 -6.50 5.71 11.05
C TYR A 70 -6.73 4.20 11.18
N MET A 71 -7.32 3.58 10.16
CA MET A 71 -7.62 2.15 10.17
C MET A 71 -6.35 1.29 10.27
N LEU A 72 -5.34 1.58 9.47
CA LEU A 72 -4.08 0.84 9.48
C LEU A 72 -3.34 1.00 10.80
N ARG A 73 -3.34 2.20 11.39
CA ARG A 73 -2.75 2.43 12.72
C ARG A 73 -3.44 1.61 13.81
N ARG A 74 -4.77 1.58 13.81
CA ARG A 74 -5.52 0.79 14.80
C ARG A 74 -5.31 -0.72 14.62
N LEU A 75 -5.23 -1.19 13.38
CA LEU A 75 -4.89 -2.58 13.10
C LEU A 75 -3.47 -2.91 13.58
N TRP A 76 -2.51 -2.02 13.30
CA TRP A 76 -1.14 -2.18 13.78
C TRP A 76 -1.08 -2.29 15.31
N GLU A 77 -1.68 -1.36 16.05
CA GLU A 77 -1.66 -1.30 17.51
C GLU A 77 -2.15 -2.62 18.15
N VAL A 78 -3.22 -3.20 17.62
CA VAL A 78 -3.77 -4.44 18.18
C VAL A 78 -2.92 -5.67 17.81
N LEU A 79 -2.40 -5.72 16.58
CA LEU A 79 -1.53 -6.82 16.13
C LEU A 79 -0.16 -6.76 16.79
N GLU A 80 0.43 -5.57 16.92
CA GLU A 80 1.68 -5.36 17.64
C GLU A 80 1.56 -5.81 19.09
N LYS A 81 0.52 -5.36 19.81
CA LYS A 81 0.26 -5.78 21.18
C LYS A 81 0.21 -7.29 21.31
N ARG A 82 -0.50 -7.98 20.40
CA ARG A 82 -0.72 -9.42 20.45
C ARG A 82 0.48 -10.24 19.98
N TYR A 83 1.04 -9.92 18.82
CA TYR A 83 2.03 -10.77 18.15
C TYR A 83 3.47 -10.32 18.33
N VAL A 84 3.74 -9.04 18.54
CA VAL A 84 5.09 -8.56 18.80
C VAL A 84 5.41 -8.68 20.29
N PHE A 85 4.57 -8.10 21.14
CA PHE A 85 4.79 -8.08 22.58
C PHE A 85 4.20 -9.27 23.35
N GLY A 86 3.45 -10.15 22.70
CA GLY A 86 2.85 -11.34 23.32
C GLY A 86 1.83 -11.02 24.42
N LYS A 87 1.21 -9.83 24.38
CA LYS A 87 0.24 -9.39 25.38
C LYS A 87 -1.17 -9.82 25.02
N SER A 88 -1.95 -10.23 25.98
CA SER A 88 -3.39 -10.48 25.80
C SER A 88 -4.16 -9.19 25.50
N ILE A 89 -5.26 -9.30 24.79
CA ILE A 89 -6.20 -8.23 24.52
C ILE A 89 -7.39 -8.42 25.44
N ASP A 90 -7.64 -7.44 26.32
CA ASP A 90 -8.72 -7.49 27.30
C ASP A 90 -8.71 -8.77 28.18
N GLY A 91 -7.49 -9.26 28.49
CA GLY A 91 -7.30 -10.47 29.30
C GLY A 91 -7.50 -11.78 28.56
N GLN A 92 -7.73 -11.76 27.25
CA GLN A 92 -7.94 -12.94 26.43
C GLN A 92 -6.94 -13.04 25.26
N ASP A 93 -6.60 -14.26 24.92
CA ASP A 93 -5.67 -14.60 23.84
C ASP A 93 -6.42 -14.86 22.53
N PHE A 94 -6.90 -13.79 21.89
CA PHE A 94 -7.58 -13.92 20.61
C PHE A 94 -6.62 -14.24 19.45
N ALA A 95 -7.05 -15.15 18.58
CA ALA A 95 -6.44 -15.36 17.28
C ALA A 95 -6.95 -14.27 16.31
N LEU A 96 -6.10 -13.28 16.03
CA LEU A 96 -6.46 -12.14 15.16
C LEU A 96 -5.97 -12.29 13.74
N LEU A 97 -5.04 -13.21 13.49
CA LEU A 97 -4.47 -13.54 12.19
C LEU A 97 -4.84 -14.98 11.80
N PRO A 98 -4.82 -15.32 10.51
CA PRO A 98 -4.86 -16.70 10.07
C PRO A 98 -3.78 -17.53 10.79
N GLU A 99 -4.07 -18.79 11.06
CA GLU A 99 -3.18 -19.67 11.85
C GLU A 99 -1.78 -19.78 11.26
N ALA A 100 -1.68 -19.84 9.92
CA ALA A 100 -0.40 -19.91 9.21
C ALA A 100 0.47 -18.66 9.50
N ASP A 101 -0.10 -17.45 9.31
CA ASP A 101 0.61 -16.17 9.51
C ASP A 101 0.98 -15.99 10.99
N ALA A 102 0.05 -16.26 11.90
CA ALA A 102 0.30 -16.20 13.34
C ALA A 102 1.41 -17.18 13.75
N GLY A 103 1.40 -18.39 13.21
CA GLY A 103 2.41 -19.41 13.49
C GLY A 103 3.81 -19.01 13.01
N GLU A 104 3.92 -18.36 11.85
CA GLU A 104 5.22 -17.86 11.35
C GLU A 104 5.76 -16.72 12.21
N ILE A 105 4.91 -15.76 12.59
CA ILE A 105 5.33 -14.65 13.44
C ILE A 105 5.80 -15.14 14.81
N LEU A 106 5.05 -16.05 15.43
CA LEU A 106 5.35 -16.53 16.79
C LEU A 106 6.60 -17.42 16.88
N LYS A 107 7.07 -18.00 15.77
CA LYS A 107 8.35 -18.73 15.70
C LYS A 107 9.56 -17.82 15.77
N LEU A 108 9.41 -16.53 15.51
CA LEU A 108 10.53 -15.59 15.50
C LEU A 108 10.93 -15.21 16.92
N GLU A 109 12.24 -15.15 17.15
CA GLU A 109 12.81 -14.95 18.50
C GLU A 109 12.77 -13.49 18.93
N THR A 110 12.91 -12.52 18.00
CA THR A 110 13.04 -11.09 18.34
C THR A 110 11.80 -10.29 17.98
N GLU A 111 11.54 -9.25 18.77
CA GLU A 111 10.41 -8.34 18.53
C GLU A 111 10.50 -7.64 17.19
N GLU A 112 11.71 -7.26 16.75
CA GLU A 112 11.93 -6.59 15.47
C GLU A 112 11.53 -7.48 14.29
N LYS A 113 11.88 -8.77 14.33
CA LYS A 113 11.50 -9.72 13.28
C LYS A 113 10.00 -9.95 13.26
N ARG A 114 9.36 -10.07 14.45
CA ARG A 114 7.91 -10.19 14.57
C ARG A 114 7.20 -8.94 14.03
N ALA A 115 7.67 -7.76 14.42
CA ALA A 115 7.15 -6.48 13.95
C ALA A 115 7.25 -6.37 12.42
N ARG A 116 8.36 -6.83 11.84
CA ARG A 116 8.53 -6.85 10.39
C ARG A 116 7.47 -7.71 9.69
N LEU A 117 7.24 -8.95 10.16
CA LEU A 117 6.21 -9.81 9.55
C LEU A 117 4.79 -9.26 9.74
N VAL A 118 4.49 -8.63 10.88
CA VAL A 118 3.21 -7.93 11.07
C VAL A 118 3.05 -6.78 10.07
N CYS A 119 4.12 -6.00 9.82
CA CYS A 119 4.12 -4.98 8.78
C CYS A 119 3.88 -5.56 7.40
N ASP A 120 4.57 -6.64 7.05
CA ASP A 120 4.45 -7.28 5.74
C ASP A 120 3.04 -7.85 5.55
N PHE A 121 2.42 -8.42 6.58
CA PHE A 121 1.03 -8.85 6.56
C PHE A 121 0.05 -7.67 6.31
N LEU A 122 0.20 -6.57 7.05
CA LEU A 122 -0.64 -5.38 6.85
C LEU A 122 -0.45 -4.77 5.45
N ALA A 123 0.79 -4.69 4.98
CA ALA A 123 1.11 -4.17 3.64
C ALA A 123 0.57 -5.06 2.51
N GLY A 124 0.41 -6.36 2.77
CA GLY A 124 -0.20 -7.31 1.83
C GLY A 124 -1.72 -7.28 1.78
N MET A 125 -2.38 -6.56 2.68
CA MET A 125 -3.84 -6.45 2.68
C MET A 125 -4.32 -5.64 1.48
N THR A 126 -5.39 -6.10 0.83
CA THR A 126 -6.18 -5.24 -0.06
C THR A 126 -7.00 -4.26 0.78
N ASP A 127 -7.39 -3.11 0.21
CA ASP A 127 -8.23 -2.11 0.88
C ASP A 127 -9.52 -2.72 1.46
N GLY A 128 -10.17 -3.58 0.67
CA GLY A 128 -11.40 -4.25 1.10
C GLY A 128 -11.18 -5.23 2.26
N TYR A 129 -10.03 -5.91 2.28
CA TYR A 129 -9.69 -6.82 3.37
C TYR A 129 -9.36 -6.06 4.65
N ALA A 130 -8.55 -5.01 4.56
CA ALA A 130 -8.22 -4.14 5.68
C ALA A 130 -9.47 -3.49 6.29
N ALA A 131 -10.38 -2.98 5.46
CA ALA A 131 -11.63 -2.39 5.92
C ALA A 131 -12.53 -3.41 6.63
N ARG A 132 -12.70 -4.62 6.09
CA ARG A 132 -13.46 -5.69 6.76
C ARG A 132 -12.83 -6.12 8.08
N THR A 133 -11.51 -6.30 8.10
CA THR A 133 -10.78 -6.67 9.32
C THR A 133 -10.91 -5.60 10.40
N PHE A 134 -10.76 -4.33 10.03
CA PHE A 134 -10.97 -3.22 10.94
C PHE A 134 -12.39 -3.22 11.53
N ARG A 135 -13.41 -3.37 10.69
CA ARG A 135 -14.80 -3.39 11.13
C ARG A 135 -15.09 -4.56 12.08
N ARG A 136 -14.57 -5.77 11.79
CA ARG A 136 -14.71 -6.94 12.67
C ARG A 136 -14.10 -6.71 14.06
N LEU A 137 -12.98 -5.98 14.14
CA LEU A 137 -12.27 -5.77 15.40
C LEU A 137 -12.80 -4.59 16.21
N PHE A 138 -13.35 -3.57 15.55
CA PHE A 138 -13.62 -2.28 16.20
C PHE A 138 -15.08 -1.79 16.09
N GLU A 139 -15.91 -2.41 15.25
CA GLU A 139 -17.33 -2.04 15.11
C GLU A 139 -18.23 -3.10 15.73
N PRO A 140 -18.84 -2.85 16.92
CA PRO A 140 -19.65 -3.85 17.62
C PRO A 140 -20.86 -4.37 16.83
N GLY A 141 -21.37 -3.57 15.90
CA GLY A 141 -22.51 -3.95 15.06
C GLY A 141 -22.13 -4.71 13.79
N PHE A 142 -20.84 -5.00 13.57
CA PHE A 142 -20.37 -5.67 12.37
C PHE A 142 -19.80 -7.05 12.71
N GLY A 143 -20.22 -8.08 11.97
CA GLY A 143 -19.65 -9.42 12.13
C GLY A 143 -20.63 -10.40 12.74
N SER A 144 -21.76 -10.63 12.08
CA SER A 144 -22.57 -11.82 12.34
C SER A 144 -21.87 -13.07 11.81
N ILE A 145 -22.25 -14.26 12.33
CA ILE A 145 -21.76 -15.55 11.81
C ILE A 145 -21.99 -15.67 10.30
N GLY A 146 -23.02 -15.02 9.74
CA GLY A 146 -23.29 -14.95 8.31
C GLY A 146 -22.24 -14.21 7.48
N ASP A 147 -21.54 -13.25 8.08
CA ASP A 147 -20.47 -12.47 7.41
C ASP A 147 -19.12 -13.21 7.34
N LEU A 148 -19.02 -14.37 8.01
CA LEU A 148 -17.82 -15.22 8.00
C LEU A 148 -17.80 -16.21 6.83
N VAL A 149 -18.95 -16.42 6.17
CA VAL A 149 -19.17 -17.48 5.17
C VAL A 149 -19.29 -16.90 3.74
N GLY A 150 -19.18 -15.57 3.57
CA GLY A 150 -19.30 -14.86 2.29
C GLY A 150 -17.98 -14.47 1.65
#